data_2b3bcf7311ca1dde55b0b9550dcbbbc6
#
_entry.id   2b3bcf7311ca1dde55b0b9550dcbbbc6
#
_cell.length_a   1.000
_cell.length_b   1.000
_cell.length_c   1.000
_cell.angle_alpha   90.00
_cell.angle_beta   90.00
_cell.angle_gamma   90.00
#
_symmetry.space_group_name_H-M   'P 1'
#
loop_
_entity.id
_entity.type
_entity.pdbx_description
1 polymer ?
#
loop_
_entity_poly.entity_id
_entity_poly.type
_entity_poly.pdbx_seq_one_letter_code
_entity_poly.pdbx_strand_id
1 'polypeptide(L)'
;MLAKVSANLMPPPSLAEQIAITKVHSLHSLCTNIISERPYRAPHHSINLTALLGGGPNLIPGEISLAHLGVLHLDELPEFRRDCLEALRQPLENHFVKLDRINGHTQYPADFMLIATMNPCPCSYFQSNIKECTCSPSAIQRYRQKLSGPLLDRIDITTPVLQEPDSILHHGRTTNIKQHTLAQKQIHDAVQQQHLRYHDLTRFNSRLSSLEITKYCHLTKTAKNLLSQASNHYCLSARSYFKIIKVAQTIADLELSPKITTEHISEAIQYRPQILD
;
A
#
# COMPACT_ATOMS: atom_id res chain seq x y z
N MET A 1 0.93 -6.10 13.94
CA MET A 1 1.58 -5.05 14.72
C MET A 1 2.26 -4.01 13.85
N LEU A 2 3.18 -4.36 12.93
CA LEU A 2 3.85 -3.43 11.99
C LEU A 2 2.85 -2.55 11.22
N ALA A 3 1.77 -3.11 10.69
CA ALA A 3 0.74 -2.37 9.96
C ALA A 3 0.13 -1.19 10.74
N LYS A 4 -0.13 -1.36 12.04
CA LYS A 4 -0.62 -0.29 12.90
C LYS A 4 0.43 0.79 13.15
N VAL A 5 1.69 0.39 13.33
CA VAL A 5 2.80 1.34 13.52
C VAL A 5 3.02 2.16 12.25
N SER A 6 2.96 1.54 11.07
CA SER A 6 3.09 2.24 9.78
C SER A 6 1.98 3.27 9.56
N ALA A 7 0.75 2.97 9.99
CA ALA A 7 -0.35 3.92 9.93
C ALA A 7 -0.10 5.19 10.76
N ASN A 8 0.55 5.03 11.92
CA ASN A 8 0.89 6.16 12.80
C ASN A 8 2.04 7.04 12.27
N LEU A 9 2.73 6.60 11.22
CA LEU A 9 3.76 7.39 10.54
C LEU A 9 3.20 8.32 9.46
N MET A 10 1.93 8.15 9.06
CA MET A 10 1.31 9.04 8.08
C MET A 10 1.21 10.47 8.64
N PRO A 11 1.49 11.49 7.82
CA PRO A 11 1.28 12.88 8.21
C PRO A 11 -0.19 13.14 8.61
N PRO A 12 -0.44 14.02 9.58
CA PRO A 12 -1.80 14.36 9.99
C PRO A 12 -2.59 14.92 8.79
N PRO A 13 -3.91 14.68 8.73
CA PRO A 13 -4.70 15.17 7.62
C PRO A 13 -4.87 16.70 7.68
N SER A 14 -4.77 17.36 6.52
CA SER A 14 -5.11 18.78 6.37
C SER A 14 -6.61 19.01 6.63
N LEU A 15 -7.02 20.24 6.85
CA LEU A 15 -8.45 20.56 7.07
C LEU A 15 -9.33 20.12 5.89
N ALA A 16 -8.85 20.27 4.67
CA ALA A 16 -9.56 19.80 3.47
C ALA A 16 -9.74 18.27 3.47
N GLU A 17 -8.69 17.51 3.85
CA GLU A 17 -8.74 16.06 3.98
C GLU A 17 -9.68 15.64 5.12
N GLN A 18 -9.65 16.32 6.28
CA GLN A 18 -10.57 16.07 7.41
C GLN A 18 -12.03 16.22 6.99
N ILE A 19 -12.35 17.26 6.22
CA ILE A 19 -13.69 17.48 5.67
C ILE A 19 -14.06 16.35 4.68
N ALA A 20 -13.16 15.95 3.80
CA ALA A 20 -13.40 14.86 2.86
C ALA A 20 -13.65 13.52 3.57
N ILE A 21 -12.84 13.19 4.58
CA ILE A 21 -13.02 12.01 5.44
C ILE A 21 -14.39 12.06 6.12
N THR A 22 -14.71 13.18 6.77
CA THR A 22 -15.96 13.34 7.53
C THR A 22 -17.19 13.18 6.61
N LYS A 23 -17.15 13.72 5.39
CA LYS A 23 -18.22 13.55 4.40
C LYS A 23 -18.51 12.08 4.10
N VAL A 24 -17.49 11.25 3.90
CA VAL A 24 -17.66 9.81 3.61
C VAL A 24 -18.26 9.10 4.83
N HIS A 25 -17.72 9.38 6.01
CA HIS A 25 -18.18 8.75 7.26
C HIS A 25 -19.60 9.16 7.64
N SER A 26 -20.03 10.40 7.37
CA SER A 26 -21.39 10.88 7.66
C SER A 26 -22.47 10.16 6.84
N LEU A 27 -22.11 9.56 5.71
CA LEU A 27 -23.03 8.74 4.92
C LEU A 27 -23.22 7.32 5.48
N HIS A 28 -22.30 6.89 6.33
CA HIS A 28 -22.36 5.57 6.97
C HIS A 28 -22.99 5.65 8.37
N SER A 29 -22.66 6.69 9.14
CA SER A 29 -23.15 6.88 10.52
C SER A 29 -23.26 8.37 10.84
N LEU A 30 -24.09 8.72 11.82
CA LEU A 30 -24.20 10.09 12.30
C LEU A 30 -22.85 10.57 12.87
N CYS A 31 -22.19 11.47 12.15
CA CYS A 31 -20.99 12.15 12.62
C CYS A 31 -21.37 13.54 13.14
N THR A 32 -21.19 13.79 14.41
CA THR A 32 -21.45 15.09 15.05
C THR A 32 -20.24 16.02 14.98
N ASN A 33 -19.05 15.48 14.81
CA ASN A 33 -17.79 16.23 14.83
C ASN A 33 -16.95 15.94 13.57
N ILE A 34 -16.04 16.87 13.24
CA ILE A 34 -15.05 16.67 12.18
C ILE A 34 -14.05 15.59 12.64
N ILE A 35 -13.80 14.61 11.77
CA ILE A 35 -12.80 13.57 12.01
C ILE A 35 -11.41 14.17 11.75
N SER A 36 -10.61 14.29 12.80
CA SER A 36 -9.29 14.93 12.79
C SER A 36 -8.13 13.95 12.53
N GLU A 37 -8.40 12.66 12.56
CA GLU A 37 -7.40 11.60 12.38
C GLU A 37 -7.62 10.84 11.08
N ARG A 38 -6.54 10.25 10.53
CA ARG A 38 -6.65 9.40 9.35
C ARG A 38 -7.36 8.09 9.70
N PRO A 39 -8.37 7.66 8.92
CA PRO A 39 -9.07 6.41 9.17
C PRO A 39 -8.12 5.21 9.10
N TYR A 40 -8.29 4.27 10.02
CA TYR A 40 -7.65 2.96 9.98
C TYR A 40 -8.74 1.89 9.95
N ARG A 41 -8.91 1.25 8.79
CA ARG A 41 -9.91 0.20 8.59
C ARG A 41 -9.22 -1.15 8.46
N ALA A 42 -9.66 -2.12 9.25
CA ALA A 42 -9.07 -3.47 9.27
C ALA A 42 -10.20 -4.52 9.29
N PRO A 43 -10.91 -4.70 8.16
CA PRO A 43 -11.98 -5.68 8.09
C PRO A 43 -11.40 -7.10 8.20
N HIS A 44 -12.15 -7.99 8.85
CA HIS A 44 -11.80 -9.40 8.94
C HIS A 44 -11.91 -10.07 7.56
N HIS A 45 -11.11 -11.10 7.27
CA HIS A 45 -11.08 -11.77 5.97
C HIS A 45 -12.42 -12.43 5.57
N SER A 46 -13.32 -12.70 6.54
CA SER A 46 -14.67 -13.21 6.29
C SER A 46 -15.66 -12.15 5.77
N ILE A 47 -15.24 -10.89 5.61
CA ILE A 47 -16.08 -9.81 5.10
C ILE A 47 -16.68 -10.18 3.74
N ASN A 48 -17.94 -9.80 3.52
CA ASN A 48 -18.57 -9.97 2.21
C ASN A 48 -18.32 -8.77 1.30
N LEU A 49 -18.54 -8.96 -0.01
CA LEU A 49 -18.28 -7.96 -1.03
C LEU A 49 -19.06 -6.65 -0.81
N THR A 50 -20.31 -6.74 -0.34
CA THR A 50 -21.16 -5.57 -0.09
C THR A 50 -20.64 -4.74 1.09
N ALA A 51 -20.18 -5.39 2.16
CA ALA A 51 -19.59 -4.66 3.30
C ALA A 51 -18.23 -4.03 2.91
N LEU A 52 -17.47 -4.68 2.03
CA LEU A 52 -16.16 -4.19 1.57
C LEU A 52 -16.31 -2.99 0.62
N LEU A 53 -17.10 -3.09 -0.43
CA LEU A 53 -17.29 -2.03 -1.43
C LEU A 53 -18.34 -1.00 -1.02
N GLY A 54 -19.34 -1.42 -0.30
CA GLY A 54 -20.55 -0.66 -0.05
C GLY A 54 -21.74 -1.17 -0.86
N GLY A 55 -22.89 -0.57 -0.66
CA GLY A 55 -24.13 -0.92 -1.34
C GLY A 55 -25.34 -1.01 -0.42
N GLY A 56 -26.17 -2.01 -0.64
CA GLY A 56 -27.49 -2.12 0.00
C GLY A 56 -28.52 -1.19 -0.61
N PRO A 57 -29.73 -1.12 -0.03
CA PRO A 57 -30.84 -0.28 -0.54
C PRO A 57 -30.48 1.21 -0.58
N ASN A 58 -29.71 1.69 0.39
CA ASN A 58 -29.32 3.09 0.56
C ASN A 58 -27.96 3.42 -0.08
N LEU A 59 -27.34 2.49 -0.80
CA LEU A 59 -26.03 2.68 -1.46
C LEU A 59 -24.95 3.22 -0.52
N ILE A 60 -24.89 2.75 0.74
CA ILE A 60 -23.94 3.25 1.74
C ILE A 60 -22.49 2.88 1.38
N PRO A 61 -21.48 3.71 1.77
CA PRO A 61 -20.08 3.40 1.53
C PRO A 61 -19.63 2.17 2.35
N GLY A 62 -18.75 1.34 1.77
CA GLY A 62 -18.13 0.20 2.44
C GLY A 62 -16.77 0.53 3.04
N GLU A 63 -16.10 -0.49 3.59
CA GLU A 63 -14.81 -0.37 4.28
C GLU A 63 -13.72 0.29 3.42
N ILE A 64 -13.72 0.05 2.10
CA ILE A 64 -12.77 0.67 1.17
C ILE A 64 -12.94 2.19 1.13
N SER A 65 -14.17 2.67 1.04
CA SER A 65 -14.45 4.11 1.03
C SER A 65 -14.29 4.73 2.41
N LEU A 66 -14.61 4.01 3.48
CA LEU A 66 -14.37 4.44 4.85
C LEU A 66 -12.86 4.54 5.19
N ALA A 67 -11.98 3.88 4.43
CA ALA A 67 -10.53 4.03 4.52
C ALA A 67 -9.98 5.24 3.76
N HIS A 68 -10.83 6.03 3.08
CA HIS A 68 -10.39 7.17 2.27
C HIS A 68 -9.47 8.12 3.04
N LEU A 69 -8.32 8.50 2.42
CA LEU A 69 -7.23 9.31 2.99
C LEU A 69 -6.60 8.73 4.27
N GLY A 70 -6.78 7.43 4.48
CA GLY A 70 -6.21 6.68 5.60
C GLY A 70 -5.63 5.36 5.16
N VAL A 71 -5.82 4.32 5.98
CA VAL A 71 -5.25 2.98 5.78
C VAL A 71 -6.35 1.93 5.71
N LEU A 72 -6.29 1.10 4.68
CA LEU A 72 -6.99 -0.17 4.62
C LEU A 72 -5.99 -1.29 4.92
N HIS A 73 -6.14 -1.95 6.06
CA HIS A 73 -5.31 -3.07 6.49
C HIS A 73 -6.04 -4.40 6.25
N LEU A 74 -5.49 -5.25 5.41
CA LEU A 74 -6.01 -6.59 5.13
C LEU A 74 -5.02 -7.63 5.68
N ASP A 75 -5.35 -8.17 6.84
CA ASP A 75 -4.56 -9.23 7.45
C ASP A 75 -4.90 -10.58 6.81
N GLU A 76 -3.88 -11.44 6.63
CA GLU A 76 -4.05 -12.75 5.96
C GLU A 76 -4.69 -12.62 4.55
N LEU A 77 -4.14 -11.73 3.71
CA LEU A 77 -4.68 -11.39 2.40
C LEU A 77 -5.18 -12.61 1.57
N PRO A 78 -4.47 -13.76 1.48
CA PRO A 78 -4.95 -14.91 0.72
C PRO A 78 -6.17 -15.62 1.32
N GLU A 79 -6.61 -15.27 2.53
CA GLU A 79 -7.81 -15.85 3.15
C GLU A 79 -9.10 -15.09 2.81
N PHE A 80 -8.97 -13.89 2.23
CA PHE A 80 -10.12 -13.18 1.69
C PHE A 80 -10.74 -13.91 0.50
N ARG A 81 -12.05 -13.79 0.35
CA ARG A 81 -12.77 -14.31 -0.81
C ARG A 81 -12.23 -13.69 -2.09
N ARG A 82 -12.16 -14.49 -3.14
CA ARG A 82 -11.63 -14.07 -4.44
C ARG A 82 -12.36 -12.86 -5.04
N ASP A 83 -13.68 -12.81 -4.90
CA ASP A 83 -14.49 -11.66 -5.35
C ASP A 83 -14.11 -10.36 -4.62
N CYS A 84 -13.82 -10.43 -3.32
CA CYS A 84 -13.34 -9.30 -2.53
C CYS A 84 -11.94 -8.84 -2.97
N LEU A 85 -11.02 -9.77 -3.23
CA LEU A 85 -9.67 -9.45 -3.70
C LEU A 85 -9.69 -8.80 -5.09
N GLU A 86 -10.47 -9.32 -6.03
CA GLU A 86 -10.60 -8.74 -7.36
C GLU A 86 -11.27 -7.36 -7.33
N ALA A 87 -12.19 -7.13 -6.40
CA ALA A 87 -12.86 -5.84 -6.23
C ALA A 87 -11.93 -4.71 -5.80
N LEU A 88 -10.77 -5.01 -5.16
CA LEU A 88 -9.76 -4.01 -4.81
C LEU A 88 -9.08 -3.38 -6.03
N ARG A 89 -9.10 -4.05 -7.19
CA ARG A 89 -8.34 -3.62 -8.37
C ARG A 89 -8.75 -2.24 -8.87
N GLN A 90 -10.05 -1.95 -8.91
CA GLN A 90 -10.56 -0.66 -9.35
C GLN A 90 -10.23 0.48 -8.37
N PRO A 91 -10.49 0.36 -7.07
CA PRO A 91 -10.13 1.41 -6.11
C PRO A 91 -8.64 1.71 -6.04
N LEU A 92 -7.78 0.69 -6.11
CA LEU A 92 -6.33 0.85 -6.12
C LEU A 92 -5.80 1.58 -7.38
N GLU A 93 -6.53 1.56 -8.47
CA GLU A 93 -6.14 2.22 -9.71
C GLU A 93 -6.78 3.59 -9.88
N ASN A 94 -8.08 3.67 -9.61
CA ASN A 94 -8.90 4.83 -9.92
C ASN A 94 -9.17 5.73 -8.71
N HIS A 95 -8.86 5.26 -7.49
CA HIS A 95 -9.08 5.97 -6.22
C HIS A 95 -10.55 6.29 -5.92
N PHE A 96 -11.47 5.49 -6.47
CA PHE A 96 -12.90 5.53 -6.16
C PHE A 96 -13.55 4.16 -6.28
N VAL A 97 -14.68 3.99 -5.60
CA VAL A 97 -15.59 2.86 -5.74
C VAL A 97 -16.83 3.33 -6.45
N LYS A 98 -17.22 2.65 -7.54
CA LYS A 98 -18.47 2.90 -8.25
C LYS A 98 -19.48 1.82 -7.89
N LEU A 99 -20.66 2.24 -7.44
CA LEU A 99 -21.78 1.36 -7.12
C LEU A 99 -22.91 1.60 -8.10
N ASP A 100 -23.19 0.61 -8.93
CA ASP A 100 -24.30 0.63 -9.89
C ASP A 100 -25.40 -0.34 -9.42
N ARG A 101 -26.61 0.14 -9.26
CA ARG A 101 -27.80 -0.63 -8.88
C ARG A 101 -28.99 -0.21 -9.73
N ILE A 102 -30.04 -1.03 -9.75
CA ILE A 102 -31.28 -0.75 -10.49
C ILE A 102 -31.87 0.61 -10.07
N ASN A 103 -31.79 0.95 -8.79
CA ASN A 103 -32.38 2.17 -8.23
C ASN A 103 -31.44 3.37 -8.22
N GLY A 104 -30.26 3.29 -8.84
CA GLY A 104 -29.32 4.41 -8.90
C GLY A 104 -27.86 4.00 -9.01
N HIS A 105 -27.04 5.01 -9.25
CA HIS A 105 -25.59 4.88 -9.27
C HIS A 105 -24.97 5.92 -8.35
N THR A 106 -23.89 5.58 -7.72
CA THR A 106 -23.11 6.50 -6.89
C THR A 106 -21.62 6.16 -6.97
N GLN A 107 -20.81 7.15 -6.66
CA GLN A 107 -19.36 7.00 -6.63
C GLN A 107 -18.82 7.56 -5.31
N TYR A 108 -18.04 6.76 -4.60
CA TYR A 108 -17.39 7.15 -3.37
C TYR A 108 -15.87 7.27 -3.57
N PRO A 109 -15.23 8.29 -3.01
CA PRO A 109 -13.78 8.37 -3.02
C PRO A 109 -13.17 7.21 -2.22
N ALA A 110 -12.04 6.69 -2.69
CA ALA A 110 -11.37 5.53 -2.12
C ALA A 110 -9.84 5.64 -2.34
N ASP A 111 -9.30 6.77 -1.92
CA ASP A 111 -7.86 7.01 -1.94
C ASP A 111 -7.28 6.61 -0.58
N PHE A 112 -6.68 5.44 -0.49
CA PHE A 112 -6.18 4.87 0.75
C PHE A 112 -4.82 4.21 0.54
N MET A 113 -4.04 4.09 1.59
CA MET A 113 -2.86 3.25 1.62
C MET A 113 -3.30 1.82 1.95
N LEU A 114 -3.05 0.87 1.01
CA LEU A 114 -3.25 -0.54 1.28
C LEU A 114 -2.05 -1.09 2.06
N ILE A 115 -2.29 -1.66 3.23
CA ILE A 115 -1.33 -2.50 3.94
C ILE A 115 -1.92 -3.90 4.02
N ALA A 116 -1.20 -4.88 3.47
CA ALA A 116 -1.64 -6.26 3.49
C ALA A 116 -0.55 -7.15 4.08
N THR A 117 -0.96 -8.17 4.83
CA THR A 117 -0.04 -9.19 5.34
C THR A 117 -0.42 -10.55 4.76
N MET A 118 0.57 -11.42 4.61
CA MET A 118 0.34 -12.81 4.24
C MET A 118 1.41 -13.71 4.86
N ASN A 119 1.02 -14.94 5.14
CA ASN A 119 1.95 -15.98 5.53
C ASN A 119 2.65 -16.57 4.29
N PRO A 120 3.85 -17.16 4.43
CA PRO A 120 4.58 -17.75 3.30
C PRO A 120 3.90 -19.02 2.74
N CYS A 121 3.06 -19.68 3.55
CA CYS A 121 2.29 -20.88 3.21
C CYS A 121 1.11 -21.08 4.18
N PRO A 122 0.18 -22.02 3.95
CA PRO A 122 -0.94 -22.28 4.86
C PRO A 122 -0.57 -22.61 6.30
N CYS A 123 0.55 -23.32 6.55
CA CYS A 123 1.02 -23.61 7.91
C CYS A 123 1.92 -22.55 8.52
N SER A 124 2.25 -21.48 7.77
CA SER A 124 3.11 -20.33 8.16
C SER A 124 4.61 -20.65 8.36
N TYR A 125 5.06 -21.88 8.14
CA TYR A 125 6.43 -22.30 8.44
C TYR A 125 7.32 -22.51 7.19
N PHE A 126 6.87 -22.20 5.99
CA PHE A 126 7.71 -22.31 4.79
C PHE A 126 8.93 -21.40 4.90
N GLN A 127 10.13 -21.97 4.75
CA GLN A 127 11.44 -21.31 4.95
C GLN A 127 11.66 -20.75 6.39
N SER A 128 10.95 -21.29 7.38
CA SER A 128 11.19 -20.96 8.79
C SER A 128 12.31 -21.81 9.38
N ASN A 129 13.16 -21.20 10.22
CA ASN A 129 14.20 -21.92 10.98
C ASN A 129 13.69 -22.52 12.31
N ILE A 130 12.41 -22.26 12.67
CA ILE A 130 11.86 -22.68 13.97
C ILE A 130 11.15 -24.03 13.90
N LYS A 131 10.40 -24.22 12.81
CA LYS A 131 9.60 -25.44 12.61
C LYS A 131 9.58 -25.81 11.13
N GLU A 132 9.65 -27.10 10.87
CA GLU A 132 9.57 -27.64 9.52
C GLU A 132 8.18 -27.43 8.90
N CYS A 133 8.17 -27.01 7.63
CA CYS A 133 6.92 -26.80 6.89
C CYS A 133 6.29 -28.15 6.52
N THR A 134 5.02 -28.34 6.87
CA THR A 134 4.26 -29.57 6.57
C THR A 134 3.45 -29.48 5.26
N CYS A 135 3.49 -28.34 4.56
CA CYS A 135 2.74 -28.13 3.34
C CYS A 135 3.40 -28.83 2.14
N SER A 136 2.61 -29.49 1.31
CA SER A 136 3.09 -29.94 0.01
C SER A 136 3.39 -28.75 -0.92
N PRO A 137 4.33 -28.90 -1.88
CA PRO A 137 4.61 -27.85 -2.86
C PRO A 137 3.35 -27.36 -3.59
N SER A 138 2.45 -28.26 -3.95
CA SER A 138 1.17 -27.93 -4.59
C SER A 138 0.22 -27.14 -3.69
N ALA A 139 0.24 -27.35 -2.37
CA ALA A 139 -0.54 -26.58 -1.41
C ALA A 139 -0.01 -25.15 -1.28
N ILE A 140 1.33 -24.98 -1.24
CA ILE A 140 1.99 -23.67 -1.22
C ILE A 140 1.66 -22.89 -2.49
N GLN A 141 1.78 -23.54 -3.65
CA GLN A 141 1.48 -22.91 -4.93
C GLN A 141 0.01 -22.46 -5.01
N ARG A 142 -0.94 -23.32 -4.66
CA ARG A 142 -2.37 -22.96 -4.62
C ARG A 142 -2.67 -21.80 -3.67
N TYR A 143 -1.99 -21.76 -2.53
CA TYR A 143 -2.14 -20.67 -1.57
C TYR A 143 -1.66 -19.33 -2.16
N ARG A 144 -0.51 -19.31 -2.80
CA ARG A 144 0.03 -18.12 -3.46
C ARG A 144 -0.81 -17.67 -4.66
N GLN A 145 -1.32 -18.62 -5.44
CA GLN A 145 -2.18 -18.35 -6.62
C GLN A 145 -3.57 -17.78 -6.27
N LYS A 146 -3.97 -17.75 -4.97
CA LYS A 146 -5.16 -17.00 -4.57
C LYS A 146 -5.04 -15.50 -4.89
N LEU A 147 -3.81 -14.97 -4.91
CA LEU A 147 -3.52 -13.59 -5.31
C LEU A 147 -3.26 -13.54 -6.82
N SER A 148 -4.10 -12.79 -7.53
CA SER A 148 -3.94 -12.64 -8.97
C SER A 148 -2.77 -11.73 -9.32
N GLY A 149 -2.08 -12.01 -10.43
CA GLY A 149 -1.02 -11.15 -10.95
C GLY A 149 -1.46 -9.69 -11.09
N PRO A 150 -2.64 -9.39 -11.68
CA PRO A 150 -3.15 -8.03 -11.77
C PRO A 150 -3.37 -7.32 -10.43
N LEU A 151 -3.68 -8.02 -9.34
CA LEU A 151 -3.73 -7.44 -8.00
C LEU A 151 -2.33 -7.13 -7.48
N LEU A 152 -1.40 -8.08 -7.61
CA LEU A 152 0.00 -7.91 -7.20
C LEU A 152 0.69 -6.77 -7.95
N ASP A 153 0.36 -6.55 -9.21
CA ASP A 153 0.86 -5.42 -9.99
C ASP A 153 0.44 -4.05 -9.42
N ARG A 154 -0.57 -4.00 -8.53
CA ARG A 154 -1.04 -2.79 -7.86
C ARG A 154 -0.43 -2.58 -6.48
N ILE A 155 0.28 -3.56 -5.98
CA ILE A 155 1.05 -3.46 -4.73
C ILE A 155 2.45 -2.93 -5.07
N ASP A 156 2.81 -1.78 -4.51
CA ASP A 156 4.05 -1.09 -4.87
C ASP A 156 5.28 -1.69 -4.18
N ILE A 157 5.13 -2.09 -2.93
CA ILE A 157 6.20 -2.57 -2.06
C ILE A 157 5.81 -3.90 -1.45
N THR A 158 6.69 -4.89 -1.58
CA THR A 158 6.58 -6.18 -0.89
C THR A 158 7.89 -6.44 -0.15
N THR A 159 7.81 -6.73 1.15
CA THR A 159 8.98 -7.00 1.96
C THR A 159 8.78 -8.25 2.81
N PRO A 160 9.77 -9.14 2.88
CA PRO A 160 9.73 -10.26 3.81
C PRO A 160 9.94 -9.71 5.25
N VAL A 161 9.11 -10.19 6.17
CA VAL A 161 9.27 -9.92 7.59
C VAL A 161 9.86 -11.17 8.23
N LEU A 162 11.10 -11.07 8.67
CA LEU A 162 11.78 -12.15 9.35
C LEU A 162 11.26 -12.25 10.80
N GLN A 163 11.27 -13.48 11.32
CA GLN A 163 10.90 -13.73 12.70
C GLN A 163 12.03 -13.24 13.63
N GLU A 164 11.65 -12.46 14.63
CA GLU A 164 12.60 -11.97 15.64
C GLU A 164 13.09 -13.12 16.51
N PRO A 165 14.39 -13.13 16.88
CA PRO A 165 14.93 -14.08 17.84
C PRO A 165 14.23 -13.94 19.21
N ASP A 166 14.03 -15.07 19.90
CA ASP A 166 13.39 -15.10 21.24
C ASP A 166 14.06 -14.18 22.27
N SER A 167 15.36 -13.96 22.14
CA SER A 167 16.12 -13.04 22.99
C SER A 167 15.59 -11.60 23.00
N ILE A 168 15.02 -11.13 21.88
CA ILE A 168 14.45 -9.78 21.76
C ILE A 168 13.05 -9.73 22.40
N LEU A 169 12.31 -10.85 22.39
CA LEU A 169 10.99 -10.95 23.00
C LEU A 169 11.03 -10.86 24.53
N HIS A 170 12.13 -11.32 25.14
CA HIS A 170 12.31 -11.31 26.60
C HIS A 170 12.79 -9.97 27.18
N HIS A 171 13.41 -9.10 26.39
CA HIS A 171 13.97 -7.84 26.86
C HIS A 171 12.99 -6.66 26.90
N GLY A 172 11.70 -6.92 26.86
CA GLY A 172 10.67 -5.86 26.92
C GLY A 172 10.82 -4.85 25.78
N ARG A 173 9.77 -4.60 25.06
CA ARG A 173 9.75 -3.60 23.97
C ARG A 173 9.97 -2.21 24.54
N THR A 174 11.20 -1.75 24.58
CA THR A 174 11.45 -0.31 24.70
C THR A 174 10.98 0.33 23.40
N THR A 175 9.86 1.04 23.46
CA THR A 175 9.43 1.91 22.35
C THR A 175 10.57 2.89 22.08
N ASN A 176 11.26 2.71 20.97
CA ASN A 176 12.33 3.62 20.59
C ASN A 176 11.73 4.92 20.02
N ILE A 177 11.27 5.78 20.94
CA ILE A 177 10.65 7.07 20.62
C ILE A 177 11.55 7.89 19.69
N LYS A 178 12.87 7.85 19.88
CA LYS A 178 13.83 8.56 19.04
C LYS A 178 13.79 8.08 17.59
N GLN A 179 13.72 6.77 17.38
CA GLN A 179 13.64 6.18 16.03
C GLN A 179 12.31 6.53 15.35
N HIS A 180 11.21 6.50 16.09
CA HIS A 180 9.89 6.89 15.57
C HIS A 180 9.87 8.37 15.14
N THR A 181 10.36 9.27 16.00
CA THR A 181 10.45 10.71 15.72
C THR A 181 11.36 10.99 14.51
N LEU A 182 12.48 10.26 14.39
CA LEU A 182 13.37 10.37 13.23
C LEU A 182 12.64 9.97 11.93
N ALA A 183 11.95 8.84 11.94
CA ALA A 183 11.17 8.37 10.79
C ALA A 183 10.06 9.37 10.40
N GLN A 184 9.34 9.93 11.37
CA GLN A 184 8.34 10.98 11.10
C GLN A 184 8.96 12.20 10.45
N LYS A 185 10.14 12.64 10.93
CA LYS A 185 10.86 13.76 10.34
C LYS A 185 11.28 13.47 8.90
N GLN A 186 11.87 12.30 8.62
CA GLN A 186 12.26 11.90 7.26
C GLN A 186 11.07 11.88 6.30
N ILE A 187 9.92 11.35 6.75
CA ILE A 187 8.68 11.35 5.96
C ILE A 187 8.21 12.78 5.69
N HIS A 188 8.21 13.65 6.70
CA HIS A 188 7.84 15.05 6.55
C HIS A 188 8.71 15.76 5.52
N ASP A 189 10.03 15.61 5.64
CA ASP A 189 10.99 16.24 4.73
C ASP A 189 10.81 15.73 3.29
N ALA A 190 10.60 14.42 3.09
CA ALA A 190 10.29 13.82 1.78
C ALA A 190 8.98 14.35 1.18
N VAL A 191 7.93 14.49 1.99
CA VAL A 191 6.65 15.07 1.55
C VAL A 191 6.83 16.52 1.13
N GLN A 192 7.60 17.32 1.87
CA GLN A 192 7.91 18.70 1.47
C GLN A 192 8.65 18.77 0.13
N GLN A 193 9.62 17.87 -0.13
CA GLN A 193 10.30 17.78 -1.43
C GLN A 193 9.32 17.51 -2.58
N GLN A 194 8.34 16.64 -2.37
CA GLN A 194 7.30 16.36 -3.36
C GLN A 194 6.43 17.58 -3.62
N HIS A 195 5.96 18.26 -2.57
CA HIS A 195 5.14 19.48 -2.68
C HIS A 195 5.89 20.60 -3.44
N LEU A 196 7.16 20.80 -3.15
CA LEU A 196 8.00 21.77 -3.87
C LEU A 196 8.18 21.37 -5.35
N ARG A 197 8.41 20.10 -5.64
CA ARG A 197 8.59 19.60 -7.00
C ARG A 197 7.35 19.75 -7.86
N TYR A 198 6.17 19.51 -7.29
CA TYR A 198 4.91 19.52 -8.05
C TYR A 198 4.14 20.84 -7.96
N HIS A 199 4.55 21.75 -7.07
CA HIS A 199 3.80 22.97 -6.74
C HIS A 199 2.35 22.69 -6.35
N ASP A 200 2.11 21.54 -5.68
CA ASP A 200 0.79 21.05 -5.30
C ASP A 200 0.91 20.23 -4.00
N LEU A 201 0.19 20.66 -2.96
CA LEU A 201 0.18 20.04 -1.64
C LEU A 201 -0.57 18.70 -1.59
N THR A 202 -1.33 18.37 -2.64
CA THR A 202 -2.13 17.14 -2.73
C THR A 202 -1.48 16.09 -3.62
N ARG A 203 -0.34 16.42 -4.23
CA ARG A 203 0.30 15.57 -5.24
C ARG A 203 1.51 14.84 -4.69
N PHE A 204 1.51 13.52 -4.88
CA PHE A 204 2.56 12.62 -4.43
C PHE A 204 3.15 11.82 -5.60
N ASN A 205 4.35 11.25 -5.41
CA ASN A 205 5.02 10.42 -6.41
C ASN A 205 4.12 9.27 -6.92
N SER A 206 3.29 8.69 -6.03
CA SER A 206 2.36 7.62 -6.39
C SER A 206 1.35 8.00 -7.47
N ARG A 207 1.01 9.29 -7.58
CA ARG A 207 0.00 9.83 -8.50
C ARG A 207 0.53 10.21 -9.88
N LEU A 208 1.83 10.11 -10.11
CA LEU A 208 2.41 10.50 -11.39
C LEU A 208 1.96 9.58 -12.51
N SER A 209 1.54 10.16 -13.62
CA SER A 209 1.37 9.48 -14.90
C SER A 209 2.73 9.16 -15.54
N SER A 210 2.77 8.30 -16.55
CA SER A 210 4.01 7.97 -17.27
C SER A 210 4.70 9.19 -17.90
N LEU A 211 3.93 10.15 -18.41
CA LEU A 211 4.46 11.41 -18.95
C LEU A 211 5.10 12.27 -17.87
N GLU A 212 4.47 12.34 -16.70
CA GLU A 212 4.99 13.14 -15.58
C GLU A 212 6.21 12.50 -14.93
N ILE A 213 6.31 11.18 -14.89
CA ILE A 213 7.52 10.47 -14.46
C ILE A 213 8.70 10.92 -15.32
N THR A 214 8.54 10.97 -16.64
CA THR A 214 9.59 11.44 -17.55
C THR A 214 9.97 12.91 -17.31
N LYS A 215 9.00 13.73 -16.90
CA LYS A 215 9.21 15.16 -16.63
C LYS A 215 9.88 15.42 -15.28
N TYR A 216 9.48 14.71 -14.24
CA TYR A 216 9.86 15.04 -12.85
C TYR A 216 10.89 14.09 -12.22
N CYS A 217 10.99 12.84 -12.71
CA CYS A 217 11.92 11.86 -12.13
C CYS A 217 13.23 11.83 -12.93
N HIS A 218 14.27 12.44 -12.38
CA HIS A 218 15.56 12.55 -13.06
C HIS A 218 16.51 11.43 -12.63
N LEU A 219 16.70 10.44 -13.52
CA LEU A 219 17.65 9.34 -13.31
C LEU A 219 19.05 9.72 -13.79
N THR A 220 20.08 9.29 -13.06
CA THR A 220 21.46 9.30 -13.57
C THR A 220 21.57 8.33 -14.75
N LYS A 221 22.62 8.49 -15.59
CA LYS A 221 22.87 7.58 -16.72
C LYS A 221 23.06 6.13 -16.26
N THR A 222 23.78 5.93 -15.16
CA THR A 222 24.02 4.61 -14.56
C THR A 222 22.74 3.99 -14.03
N ALA A 223 21.89 4.75 -13.33
CA ALA A 223 20.59 4.31 -12.86
C ALA A 223 19.66 3.89 -14.01
N LYS A 224 19.65 4.66 -15.11
CA LYS A 224 18.87 4.33 -16.31
C LYS A 224 19.33 3.04 -16.97
N ASN A 225 20.64 2.83 -17.05
CA ASN A 225 21.21 1.58 -17.60
C ASN A 225 20.87 0.38 -16.73
N LEU A 226 21.00 0.50 -15.39
CA LEU A 226 20.60 -0.55 -14.46
C LEU A 226 19.12 -0.92 -14.60
N LEU A 227 18.24 0.08 -14.63
CA LEU A 227 16.79 -0.14 -14.78
C LEU A 227 16.47 -0.82 -16.11
N SER A 228 17.17 -0.47 -17.21
CA SER A 228 17.00 -1.11 -18.52
C SER A 228 17.44 -2.58 -18.47
N GLN A 229 18.57 -2.89 -17.84
CA GLN A 229 19.04 -4.26 -17.64
C GLN A 229 18.05 -5.07 -16.80
N ALA A 230 17.58 -4.51 -15.68
CA ALA A 230 16.57 -5.15 -14.83
C ALA A 230 15.25 -5.37 -15.58
N SER A 231 14.82 -4.42 -16.41
CA SER A 231 13.62 -4.55 -17.23
C SER A 231 13.69 -5.74 -18.18
N ASN A 232 14.84 -5.93 -18.84
CA ASN A 232 15.05 -7.06 -19.73
C ASN A 232 15.18 -8.39 -18.98
N HIS A 233 15.92 -8.40 -17.86
CA HIS A 233 16.16 -9.60 -17.08
C HIS A 233 14.87 -10.15 -16.43
N TYR A 234 14.04 -9.26 -15.87
CA TYR A 234 12.81 -9.62 -15.19
C TYR A 234 11.55 -9.54 -16.07
N CYS A 235 11.68 -9.25 -17.36
CA CYS A 235 10.56 -9.08 -18.30
C CYS A 235 9.50 -8.14 -17.75
N LEU A 236 9.91 -6.97 -17.23
CA LEU A 236 9.00 -6.04 -16.55
C LEU A 236 7.92 -5.50 -17.50
N SER A 237 6.69 -5.48 -17.05
CA SER A 237 5.63 -4.73 -17.73
C SER A 237 5.91 -3.23 -17.68
N ALA A 238 5.33 -2.44 -18.61
CA ALA A 238 5.45 -0.98 -18.58
C ALA A 238 4.98 -0.40 -17.23
N ARG A 239 3.94 -0.99 -16.62
CA ARG A 239 3.43 -0.60 -15.31
C ARG A 239 4.48 -0.82 -14.21
N SER A 240 5.08 -2.02 -14.15
CA SER A 240 6.13 -2.35 -13.18
C SER A 240 7.37 -1.49 -13.37
N TYR A 241 7.75 -1.18 -14.61
CA TYR A 241 8.85 -0.28 -14.93
C TYR A 241 8.64 1.12 -14.32
N PHE A 242 7.49 1.74 -14.57
CA PHE A 242 7.18 3.07 -14.02
C PHE A 242 6.96 3.05 -12.50
N LYS A 243 6.44 1.95 -11.95
CA LYS A 243 6.30 1.75 -10.51
C LYS A 243 7.67 1.77 -9.81
N ILE A 244 8.68 1.06 -10.33
CA ILE A 244 10.04 1.08 -9.78
C ILE A 244 10.60 2.51 -9.76
N ILE A 245 10.37 3.31 -10.80
CA ILE A 245 10.83 4.72 -10.83
C ILE A 245 10.14 5.55 -9.74
N LYS A 246 8.83 5.38 -9.52
CA LYS A 246 8.09 6.09 -8.45
C LYS A 246 8.61 5.73 -7.06
N VAL A 247 8.87 4.44 -6.82
CA VAL A 247 9.45 3.98 -5.55
C VAL A 247 10.87 4.52 -5.38
N ALA A 248 11.72 4.42 -6.40
CA ALA A 248 13.08 4.96 -6.38
C ALA A 248 13.11 6.49 -6.17
N GLN A 249 12.14 7.23 -6.75
CA GLN A 249 12.01 8.67 -6.49
C GLN A 249 11.64 8.93 -5.03
N THR A 250 10.79 8.10 -4.43
CA THR A 250 10.41 8.25 -3.02
C THR A 250 11.59 7.94 -2.09
N ILE A 251 12.42 6.95 -2.42
CA ILE A 251 13.66 6.66 -1.70
C ILE A 251 14.63 7.85 -1.81
N ALA A 252 14.80 8.39 -3.02
CA ALA A 252 15.63 9.59 -3.24
C ALA A 252 15.11 10.81 -2.44
N ASP A 253 13.79 10.99 -2.33
CA ASP A 253 13.20 12.06 -1.52
C ASP A 253 13.45 11.87 -0.02
N LEU A 254 13.42 10.63 0.48
CA LEU A 254 13.76 10.30 1.88
C LEU A 254 15.24 10.58 2.20
N GLU A 255 16.13 10.46 1.22
CA GLU A 255 17.55 10.78 1.32
C GLU A 255 17.87 12.24 0.94
N LEU A 256 16.85 13.04 0.59
CA LEU A 256 16.99 14.41 0.08
C LEU A 256 17.91 14.50 -1.14
N SER A 257 17.97 13.46 -1.93
CA SER A 257 18.78 13.38 -3.16
C SER A 257 18.07 14.08 -4.33
N PRO A 258 18.77 14.95 -5.09
CA PRO A 258 18.17 15.68 -6.21
C PRO A 258 17.93 14.80 -7.46
N LYS A 259 18.52 13.59 -7.51
CA LYS A 259 18.42 12.67 -8.63
C LYS A 259 18.33 11.23 -8.15
N ILE A 260 17.66 10.41 -8.94
CA ILE A 260 17.61 8.96 -8.71
C ILE A 260 18.95 8.34 -9.11
N THR A 261 19.63 7.71 -8.15
CA THR A 261 20.91 7.01 -8.34
C THR A 261 20.71 5.50 -8.56
N THR A 262 21.82 4.78 -8.76
CA THR A 262 21.82 3.31 -8.89
C THR A 262 21.36 2.62 -7.62
N GLU A 263 21.69 3.17 -6.47
CA GLU A 263 21.33 2.64 -5.14
C GLU A 263 19.80 2.69 -4.98
N HIS A 264 19.16 3.82 -5.30
CA HIS A 264 17.69 3.98 -5.23
C HIS A 264 16.97 3.00 -6.16
N ILE A 265 17.49 2.76 -7.39
CA ILE A 265 16.91 1.79 -8.31
C ILE A 265 17.11 0.36 -7.79
N SER A 266 18.30 0.04 -7.26
CA SER A 266 18.60 -1.29 -6.72
C SER A 266 17.67 -1.63 -5.56
N GLU A 267 17.46 -0.69 -4.63
CA GLU A 267 16.54 -0.85 -3.50
C GLU A 267 15.09 -0.99 -3.99
N ALA A 268 14.64 -0.13 -4.91
CA ALA A 268 13.27 -0.19 -5.44
C ALA A 268 12.97 -1.53 -6.15
N ILE A 269 13.96 -2.14 -6.82
CA ILE A 269 13.81 -3.46 -7.45
C ILE A 269 13.61 -4.56 -6.41
N GLN A 270 14.24 -4.47 -5.23
CA GLN A 270 14.10 -5.46 -4.17
C GLN A 270 12.67 -5.50 -3.58
N TYR A 271 11.96 -4.38 -3.63
CA TYR A 271 10.58 -4.28 -3.14
C TYR A 271 9.51 -4.82 -4.11
N ARG A 272 9.92 -5.27 -5.30
CA ARG A 272 8.95 -5.85 -6.23
C ARG A 272 8.33 -7.15 -5.67
N PRO A 273 7.07 -7.46 -6.01
CA PRO A 273 6.46 -8.72 -5.61
C PRO A 273 7.24 -9.93 -6.16
N GLN A 274 7.75 -10.79 -5.27
CA GLN A 274 8.44 -12.05 -5.59
C GLN A 274 7.56 -13.28 -5.30
N ILE A 275 6.26 -13.08 -5.15
CA ILE A 275 5.32 -14.10 -4.63
C ILE A 275 5.10 -15.24 -5.64
N LEU A 276 5.41 -15.02 -6.91
CA LEU A 276 5.16 -15.97 -8.00
C LEU A 276 6.43 -16.64 -8.56
N ASP A 277 7.61 -16.28 -8.04
CA ASP A 277 8.89 -16.87 -8.44
C ASP A 277 9.22 -18.12 -7.62
#